data_dba5deae68e64730c20f4f608fd4babf
#
_entry.id   dba5deae68e64730c20f4f608fd4babf
#
_cell.length_a   1.000
_cell.length_b   1.000
_cell.length_c   1.000
_cell.angle_alpha   90.00
_cell.angle_beta   90.00
_cell.angle_gamma   90.00
#
_symmetry.space_group_name_H-M   'P 1'
#
loop_
_entity.id
_entity.type
_entity.pdbx_description
1 polymer ?
#
loop_
_entity_poly.entity_id
_entity_poly.type
_entity_poly.pdbx_seq_one_letter_code
_entity_poly.pdbx_strand_id
1 'polypeptide(L)'
;MFNVLDDVKEHLPDEKPHYLMGVGTPSDIIGAVRRGIDMFDCVLPTRSGRTGLAFTWGGRLNIKNNKYQSDNTPLDNNCSNLNLNKYSKNYLNHLFNTNEILASMLLTLHNINFYQELMSAIRKNISEGTFDEFHDKYIDKL
;
A
#
# COMPACT_ATOMS: atom_id res chain seq x y z
N MET A 1 -17.72 1.83 6.38
CA MET A 1 -16.64 1.77 7.38
C MET A 1 -16.42 3.14 8.03
N PHE A 2 -16.07 4.19 7.29
CA PHE A 2 -15.71 5.50 7.86
C PHE A 2 -16.80 6.12 8.75
N ASN A 3 -18.08 6.09 8.34
CA ASN A 3 -19.18 6.60 9.18
C ASN A 3 -19.24 5.91 10.55
N VAL A 4 -19.01 4.58 10.60
CA VAL A 4 -18.97 3.84 11.86
C VAL A 4 -17.77 4.27 12.71
N LEU A 5 -16.61 4.53 12.10
CA LEU A 5 -15.44 5.04 12.83
C LEU A 5 -15.68 6.46 13.36
N ASP A 6 -16.38 7.30 12.59
CA ASP A 6 -16.76 8.64 13.04
C ASP A 6 -17.69 8.58 14.27
N ASP A 7 -18.65 7.64 14.28
CA ASP A 7 -19.59 7.44 15.39
C ASP A 7 -18.91 6.85 16.65
N VAL A 8 -17.94 5.96 16.47
CA VAL A 8 -17.28 5.25 17.58
C VAL A 8 -16.12 6.04 18.18
N LYS A 9 -15.51 6.94 17.42
CA LYS A 9 -14.31 7.70 17.79
C LYS A 9 -14.42 8.34 19.20
N GLU A 10 -15.56 8.96 19.52
CA GLU A 10 -15.78 9.65 20.80
C GLU A 10 -15.89 8.70 22.01
N HIS A 11 -16.02 7.39 21.76
CA HIS A 11 -16.16 6.34 22.77
C HIS A 11 -14.87 5.54 23.01
N LEU A 12 -13.83 5.80 22.20
CA LEU A 12 -12.54 5.12 22.32
C LEU A 12 -11.66 5.87 23.35
N PRO A 13 -10.90 5.14 24.19
CA PRO A 13 -10.04 5.75 25.20
C PRO A 13 -8.78 6.36 24.57
N ASP A 14 -8.60 7.66 24.62
CA ASP A 14 -7.48 8.38 23.99
C ASP A 14 -6.08 7.90 24.41
N GLU A 15 -5.96 7.35 25.61
CA GLU A 15 -4.68 6.88 26.17
C GLU A 15 -4.28 5.46 25.72
N LYS A 16 -5.08 4.79 24.88
CA LYS A 16 -4.82 3.43 24.41
C LYS A 16 -4.74 3.37 22.89
N PRO A 17 -3.89 2.50 22.33
CA PRO A 17 -3.84 2.32 20.88
C PRO A 17 -5.11 1.64 20.37
N HIS A 18 -5.62 2.12 19.23
CA HIS A 18 -6.82 1.61 18.58
C HIS A 18 -6.46 0.69 17.42
N TYR A 19 -7.02 -0.51 17.44
CA TYR A 19 -6.75 -1.54 16.45
C TYR A 19 -7.97 -1.82 15.58
N LEU A 20 -7.84 -1.60 14.27
CA LEU A 20 -8.85 -1.92 13.26
C LEU A 20 -8.49 -3.21 12.53
N MET A 21 -9.14 -4.30 12.90
CA MET A 21 -8.86 -5.64 12.40
C MET A 21 -9.33 -5.83 10.95
N GLY A 22 -8.50 -6.52 10.15
CA GLY A 22 -8.85 -6.96 8.80
C GLY A 22 -8.99 -5.87 7.75
N VAL A 23 -8.62 -4.64 8.05
CA VAL A 23 -8.67 -3.49 7.13
C VAL A 23 -7.28 -3.15 6.63
N GLY A 24 -7.15 -2.91 5.31
CA GLY A 24 -5.83 -2.69 4.79
C GLY A 24 -5.69 -2.27 3.34
N THR A 25 -6.71 -1.69 2.68
CA THR A 25 -6.37 -0.92 1.48
C THR A 25 -5.61 0.34 1.89
N PRO A 26 -4.65 0.85 1.09
CA PRO A 26 -3.90 2.05 1.47
C PRO A 26 -4.80 3.24 1.80
N SER A 27 -5.86 3.48 1.01
CA SER A 27 -6.85 4.53 1.27
C SER A 27 -7.62 4.29 2.57
N ASP A 28 -8.02 3.04 2.86
CA ASP A 28 -8.70 2.72 4.12
C ASP A 28 -7.79 2.99 5.33
N ILE A 29 -6.51 2.65 5.24
CA ILE A 29 -5.53 2.94 6.30
C ILE A 29 -5.42 4.44 6.54
N ILE A 30 -5.19 5.23 5.48
CA ILE A 30 -5.06 6.69 5.57
C ILE A 30 -6.33 7.30 6.19
N GLY A 31 -7.51 6.91 5.69
CA GLY A 31 -8.79 7.42 6.18
C GLY A 31 -9.13 6.99 7.61
N ALA A 32 -8.69 5.79 8.04
CA ALA A 32 -8.89 5.32 9.40
C ALA A 32 -7.91 5.97 10.39
N VAL A 33 -6.66 6.22 9.99
CA VAL A 33 -5.69 6.98 10.83
C VAL A 33 -6.21 8.39 11.12
N ARG A 34 -6.82 9.06 10.16
CA ARG A 34 -7.49 10.36 10.38
C ARG A 34 -8.57 10.31 11.45
N ARG A 35 -9.11 9.11 11.73
CA ARG A 35 -10.16 8.84 12.71
C ARG A 35 -9.64 8.25 14.02
N GLY A 36 -8.32 8.28 14.23
CA GLY A 36 -7.68 7.85 15.46
C GLY A 36 -7.40 6.35 15.55
N ILE A 37 -7.28 5.65 14.42
CA ILE A 37 -6.84 4.26 14.39
C ILE A 37 -5.32 4.20 14.26
N ASP A 38 -4.67 3.37 15.09
CA ASP A 38 -3.21 3.25 15.21
C ASP A 38 -2.64 2.00 14.58
N MET A 39 -3.40 0.89 14.60
CA MET A 39 -2.92 -0.43 14.20
C MET A 39 -3.86 -1.13 13.24
N PHE A 40 -3.27 -1.89 12.32
CA PHE A 40 -3.97 -2.61 11.27
C PHE A 40 -3.34 -3.99 11.04
N ASP A 41 -4.15 -4.94 10.59
CA ASP A 41 -3.70 -6.15 9.94
C ASP A 41 -4.51 -6.41 8.67
N CYS A 42 -3.88 -6.96 7.65
CA CYS A 42 -4.61 -7.48 6.51
C CYS A 42 -3.74 -8.42 5.66
N VAL A 43 -4.41 -9.23 4.85
CA VAL A 43 -3.76 -10.15 3.91
C VAL A 43 -3.45 -9.50 2.56
N LEU A 44 -3.92 -8.27 2.32
CA LEU A 44 -3.86 -7.63 1.00
C LEU A 44 -2.45 -7.52 0.41
N PRO A 45 -1.41 -7.11 1.13
CA PRO A 45 -0.08 -6.99 0.54
C PRO A 45 0.41 -8.30 -0.09
N THR A 46 0.28 -9.40 0.65
CA THR A 46 0.75 -10.72 0.21
C THR A 46 -0.21 -11.38 -0.76
N ARG A 47 -1.52 -11.31 -0.50
CA ARG A 47 -2.56 -11.89 -1.37
C ARG A 47 -2.54 -11.24 -2.75
N SER A 48 -2.51 -9.90 -2.80
CA SER A 48 -2.44 -9.13 -4.05
C SER A 48 -1.14 -9.40 -4.80
N GLY A 49 0.00 -9.47 -4.12
CA GLY A 49 1.28 -9.81 -4.73
C GLY A 49 1.25 -11.16 -5.45
N ARG A 50 0.61 -12.18 -4.86
CA ARG A 50 0.46 -13.49 -5.51
C ARG A 50 -0.47 -13.48 -6.72
N THR A 51 -1.39 -12.53 -6.81
CA THR A 51 -2.35 -12.44 -7.93
C THR A 51 -1.94 -11.47 -9.03
N GLY A 52 -0.83 -10.75 -8.85
CA GLY A 52 -0.31 -9.82 -9.85
C GLY A 52 -0.71 -8.36 -9.63
N LEU A 53 -1.29 -8.03 -8.48
CA LEU A 53 -1.65 -6.66 -8.11
C LEU A 53 -0.57 -6.04 -7.22
N ALA A 54 0.00 -4.93 -7.67
CA ALA A 54 0.93 -4.09 -6.92
C ALA A 54 0.23 -2.83 -6.38
N PHE A 55 0.66 -2.42 -5.19
CA PHE A 55 0.37 -1.10 -4.63
C PHE A 55 1.60 -0.21 -4.81
N THR A 56 1.40 0.97 -5.38
CA THR A 56 2.47 1.93 -5.66
C THR A 56 2.06 3.34 -5.24
N TRP A 57 3.01 4.24 -5.10
CA TRP A 57 2.73 5.66 -4.85
C TRP A 57 1.98 6.34 -6.02
N GLY A 58 1.90 5.67 -7.16
CA GLY A 58 1.10 6.07 -8.31
C GLY A 58 -0.31 5.47 -8.35
N GLY A 59 -0.66 4.62 -7.37
CA GLY A 59 -1.93 3.88 -7.31
C GLY A 59 -1.75 2.38 -7.59
N ARG A 60 -2.85 1.68 -7.80
CA ARG A 60 -2.86 0.23 -8.03
C ARG A 60 -2.43 -0.13 -9.45
N LEU A 61 -1.65 -1.19 -9.59
CA LEU A 61 -1.13 -1.65 -10.85
C LEU A 61 -1.28 -3.17 -10.97
N ASN A 62 -2.02 -3.65 -11.98
CA ASN A 62 -2.06 -5.08 -12.29
C ASN A 62 -0.98 -5.40 -13.32
N ILE A 63 0.09 -6.06 -12.87
CA ILE A 63 1.27 -6.34 -13.70
C ILE A 63 0.99 -7.29 -14.86
N LYS A 64 -0.08 -8.07 -14.81
CA LYS A 64 -0.49 -8.99 -15.90
C LYS A 64 -1.03 -8.27 -17.14
N ASN A 65 -1.30 -6.96 -17.04
CA ASN A 65 -1.82 -6.19 -18.16
C ASN A 65 -0.79 -6.12 -19.30
N ASN A 66 -1.24 -6.41 -20.53
CA ASN A 66 -0.40 -6.42 -21.74
C ASN A 66 0.34 -5.11 -22.01
N LYS A 67 -0.16 -3.97 -21.51
CA LYS A 67 0.53 -2.69 -21.66
C LYS A 67 1.94 -2.67 -21.05
N TYR A 68 2.25 -3.61 -20.12
CA TYR A 68 3.54 -3.70 -19.45
C TYR A 68 4.55 -4.63 -20.18
N GLN A 69 4.17 -5.31 -21.25
CA GLN A 69 5.04 -6.21 -22.00
C GLN A 69 6.30 -5.54 -22.56
N SER A 70 6.24 -4.24 -22.82
CA SER A 70 7.37 -3.46 -23.35
C SER A 70 7.82 -2.33 -22.41
N ASP A 71 7.31 -2.31 -21.17
CA ASP A 71 7.63 -1.27 -20.19
C ASP A 71 8.88 -1.64 -19.37
N ASN A 72 10.01 -1.04 -19.74
CA ASN A 72 11.31 -1.25 -19.09
C ASN A 72 11.50 -0.44 -17.80
N THR A 73 10.50 0.34 -17.37
CA THR A 73 10.60 1.12 -16.14
C THR A 73 10.40 0.25 -14.90
N PRO A 74 10.93 0.64 -13.74
CA PRO A 74 10.65 -0.03 -12.47
C PRO A 74 9.17 -0.04 -12.13
N LEU A 75 8.78 -0.95 -11.23
CA LEU A 75 7.39 -1.09 -10.77
C LEU A 75 6.87 0.20 -10.13
N ASP A 76 7.69 0.83 -9.29
CA ASP A 76 7.42 2.15 -8.70
C ASP A 76 8.72 2.95 -8.58
N ASN A 77 8.80 4.08 -9.30
CA ASN A 77 9.97 4.96 -9.25
C ASN A 77 10.16 5.65 -7.88
N ASN A 78 9.12 5.69 -7.06
CA ASN A 78 9.17 6.30 -5.72
C ASN A 78 9.43 5.28 -4.60
N CYS A 79 9.64 4.00 -4.94
CA CYS A 79 10.01 2.97 -3.98
C CYS A 79 11.44 3.23 -3.47
N SER A 80 11.61 3.28 -2.14
CA SER A 80 12.91 3.49 -1.50
C SER A 80 13.86 2.28 -1.62
N ASN A 81 13.30 1.08 -1.86
CA ASN A 81 14.08 -0.14 -1.96
C ASN A 81 14.70 -0.32 -3.35
N LEU A 82 15.93 0.13 -3.51
CA LEU A 82 16.69 0.06 -4.77
C LEU A 82 16.85 -1.37 -5.32
N ASN A 83 16.80 -2.41 -4.48
CA ASN A 83 16.88 -3.79 -4.94
C ASN A 83 15.62 -4.23 -5.69
N LEU A 84 14.46 -3.68 -5.34
CA LEU A 84 13.22 -3.94 -6.06
C LEU A 84 13.17 -3.19 -7.39
N ASN A 85 13.78 -2.03 -7.48
CA ASN A 85 13.85 -1.21 -8.70
C ASN A 85 14.75 -1.79 -9.80
N LYS A 86 15.50 -2.86 -9.51
CA LYS A 86 16.27 -3.61 -10.53
C LYS A 86 15.37 -4.42 -11.48
N TYR A 87 14.12 -4.69 -11.07
CA TYR A 87 13.19 -5.47 -11.86
C TYR A 87 12.20 -4.54 -12.57
N SER A 88 12.22 -4.60 -13.91
CA SER A 88 11.30 -3.81 -14.74
C SER A 88 9.89 -4.42 -14.79
N LYS A 89 8.91 -3.60 -15.15
CA LYS A 89 7.53 -4.07 -15.33
C LYS A 89 7.41 -5.14 -16.40
N ASN A 90 8.14 -5.03 -17.53
CA ASN A 90 8.11 -6.07 -18.57
C ASN A 90 8.65 -7.40 -18.06
N TYR A 91 9.72 -7.39 -17.26
CA TYR A 91 10.26 -8.62 -16.67
C TYR A 91 9.26 -9.27 -15.71
N LEU A 92 8.66 -8.49 -14.81
CA LEU A 92 7.63 -8.99 -13.90
C LEU A 92 6.38 -9.48 -14.65
N ASN A 93 5.94 -8.77 -15.70
CA ASN A 93 4.85 -9.20 -16.58
C ASN A 93 5.17 -10.55 -17.23
N HIS A 94 6.38 -10.71 -17.76
CA HIS A 94 6.85 -11.98 -18.34
C HIS A 94 6.78 -13.11 -17.31
N LEU A 95 7.34 -12.92 -16.12
CA LEU A 95 7.33 -13.94 -15.07
C LEU A 95 5.91 -14.36 -14.65
N PHE A 96 4.95 -13.41 -14.58
CA PHE A 96 3.56 -13.74 -14.30
C PHE A 96 2.90 -14.52 -15.43
N ASN A 97 3.18 -14.18 -16.69
CA ASN A 97 2.61 -14.85 -17.86
C ASN A 97 3.16 -16.26 -18.03
N THR A 98 4.38 -16.52 -17.57
CA THR A 98 5.02 -17.85 -17.57
C THR A 98 4.77 -18.64 -16.27
N ASN A 99 3.96 -18.10 -15.35
CA ASN A 99 3.64 -18.70 -14.06
C ASN A 99 4.87 -19.00 -13.17
N GLU A 100 5.91 -18.18 -13.27
CA GLU A 100 7.10 -18.29 -12.43
C GLU A 100 6.81 -17.85 -10.99
N ILE A 101 7.19 -18.67 -10.01
CA ILE A 101 6.98 -18.36 -8.59
C ILE A 101 7.70 -17.07 -8.16
N LEU A 102 8.81 -16.75 -8.81
CA LEU A 102 9.59 -15.54 -8.55
C LEU A 102 8.75 -14.26 -8.73
N ALA A 103 7.80 -14.27 -9.69
CA ALA A 103 6.87 -13.17 -9.89
C ALA A 103 6.10 -12.83 -8.62
N SER A 104 5.47 -13.85 -8.02
CA SER A 104 4.71 -13.72 -6.78
C SER A 104 5.57 -13.29 -5.58
N MET A 105 6.80 -13.80 -5.51
CA MET A 105 7.76 -13.45 -4.45
C MET A 105 8.16 -11.97 -4.54
N LEU A 106 8.58 -11.51 -5.73
CA LEU A 106 9.02 -10.13 -5.94
C LEU A 106 7.88 -9.13 -5.72
N LEU A 107 6.68 -9.45 -6.22
CA LEU A 107 5.54 -8.56 -6.07
C LEU A 107 5.02 -8.52 -4.62
N THR A 108 5.07 -9.65 -3.91
CA THR A 108 4.74 -9.70 -2.48
C THR A 108 5.73 -8.85 -1.68
N LEU A 109 7.03 -8.99 -1.94
CA LEU A 109 8.07 -8.21 -1.30
C LEU A 109 7.88 -6.71 -1.56
N HIS A 110 7.57 -6.34 -2.80
CA HIS A 110 7.26 -4.95 -3.17
C HIS A 110 6.07 -4.42 -2.37
N ASN A 111 4.96 -5.14 -2.33
CA ASN A 111 3.76 -4.71 -1.60
C ASN A 111 4.03 -4.54 -0.10
N ILE A 112 4.75 -5.48 0.52
CA ILE A 112 5.12 -5.35 1.94
C ILE A 112 5.97 -4.10 2.16
N ASN A 113 6.97 -3.87 1.29
CA ASN A 113 7.81 -2.67 1.37
C ASN A 113 6.99 -1.39 1.23
N PHE A 114 6.09 -1.33 0.24
CA PHE A 114 5.19 -0.20 0.05
C PHE A 114 4.35 0.09 1.30
N TYR A 115 3.78 -0.93 1.93
CA TYR A 115 2.99 -0.73 3.15
C TYR A 115 3.84 -0.23 4.33
N GLN A 116 5.08 -0.70 4.46
CA GLN A 116 6.01 -0.18 5.48
C GLN A 116 6.38 1.29 5.21
N GLU A 117 6.62 1.64 3.95
CA GLU A 117 6.86 3.03 3.53
C GLU A 117 5.64 3.91 3.79
N LEU A 118 4.42 3.43 3.47
CA LEU A 118 3.17 4.14 3.73
C LEU A 118 3.01 4.43 5.23
N MET A 119 3.18 3.43 6.08
CA MET A 119 3.07 3.62 7.54
C MET A 119 4.16 4.54 8.08
N SER A 120 5.36 4.47 7.53
CA SER A 120 6.44 5.41 7.89
C SER A 120 6.13 6.84 7.47
N ALA A 121 5.60 7.04 6.27
CA ALA A 121 5.17 8.35 5.77
C ALA A 121 4.02 8.92 6.61
N ILE A 122 3.03 8.10 6.97
CA ILE A 122 1.92 8.49 7.87
C ILE A 122 2.48 9.01 9.20
N ARG A 123 3.32 8.22 9.89
CA ARG A 123 3.92 8.62 11.17
C ARG A 123 4.73 9.91 11.06
N LYS A 124 5.51 10.07 9.99
CA LYS A 124 6.28 11.28 9.73
C LYS A 124 5.36 12.50 9.60
N ASN A 125 4.32 12.41 8.77
CA ASN A 125 3.41 13.53 8.54
C ASN A 125 2.59 13.87 9.80
N ILE A 126 2.25 12.90 10.66
CA ILE A 126 1.64 13.16 11.96
C ILE A 126 2.61 13.96 12.86
N SER A 127 3.87 13.53 12.94
CA SER A 127 4.86 14.21 13.79
C SER A 127 5.22 15.62 13.31
N GLU A 128 5.10 15.88 12.02
CA GLU A 128 5.35 17.19 11.39
C GLU A 128 4.08 18.08 11.34
N GLY A 129 2.92 17.56 11.73
CA GLY A 129 1.65 18.32 11.69
C GLY A 129 1.10 18.52 10.27
N THR A 130 1.55 17.71 9.28
CA THR A 130 1.18 17.83 7.86
C THR A 130 0.30 16.68 7.37
N PHE A 131 -0.31 15.93 8.30
CA PHE A 131 -1.05 14.72 7.96
C PHE A 131 -2.31 14.99 7.12
N ASP A 132 -3.00 16.11 7.34
CA ASP A 132 -4.19 16.46 6.52
C ASP A 132 -3.83 16.69 5.06
N GLU A 133 -2.72 17.35 4.77
CA GLU A 133 -2.21 17.53 3.41
C GLU A 133 -1.82 16.19 2.76
N PHE A 134 -1.19 15.32 3.55
CA PHE A 134 -0.86 13.96 3.12
C PHE A 134 -2.12 13.14 2.82
N HIS A 135 -3.12 13.18 3.69
CA HIS A 135 -4.41 12.53 3.50
C HIS A 135 -5.06 12.98 2.18
N ASP A 136 -5.24 14.28 1.98
CA ASP A 136 -5.94 14.83 0.81
C ASP A 136 -5.21 14.53 -0.51
N LYS A 137 -3.88 14.42 -0.46
CA LYS A 137 -3.06 14.04 -1.61
C LYS A 137 -3.24 12.59 -2.03
N TYR A 138 -3.46 11.67 -1.08
CA TYR A 138 -3.35 10.24 -1.33
C TYR A 138 -4.65 9.45 -1.16
N ILE A 139 -5.69 9.98 -0.51
CA ILE A 139 -6.92 9.25 -0.21
C ILE A 139 -7.62 8.70 -1.46
N ASP A 140 -7.66 9.47 -2.54
CA ASP A 140 -8.30 9.08 -3.79
C ASP A 140 -7.32 8.44 -4.80
N LYS A 141 -6.02 8.48 -4.49
CA LYS A 141 -4.98 8.02 -5.41
C LYS A 141 -4.56 6.57 -5.13
N LEU A 142 -4.51 6.17 -3.88
CA LEU A 142 -4.07 4.88 -3.39
C LEU A 142 -5.24 3.95 -3.07
#